data_06623a1d229ad7b784faec0189a854b9
#
_entry.id   06623a1d229ad7b784faec0189a854b9
#
_cell.length_a   1.000
_cell.length_b   1.000
_cell.length_c   1.000
_cell.angle_alpha   90.00
_cell.angle_beta   90.00
_cell.angle_gamma   90.00
#
_symmetry.space_group_name_H-M   'P 1'
#
loop_
_entity.id
_entity.type
_entity.pdbx_description
1 polymer ?
#
loop_
_entity_poly.entity_id
_entity_poly.type
_entity_poly.pdbx_seq_one_letter_code
_entity_poly.pdbx_strand_id
1 'polypeptide(L)'
;MMALLMLAEATVMPMPAFLSGCWEQRTEAGQWTEECWTDTRGGVMIGSGRTGKAGNVEHWEWMRVERSTEGALTFFGSPKGAPAVGFKATEADGKSITFVNAAHDYPQRVRYVVTDTGLDAEVSLADGSKPERWSYKRTAGAAK
;
A
#
# COMPACT_ATOMS: atom_id res chain seq x y z
N MET A 1 -15.34 -13.24 -45.86
CA MET A 1 -14.60 -12.22 -45.10
C MET A 1 -14.71 -12.57 -43.63
N MET A 2 -13.70 -13.25 -43.07
CA MET A 2 -13.67 -13.63 -41.65
C MET A 2 -13.16 -12.41 -40.85
N ALA A 3 -13.99 -11.85 -39.99
CA ALA A 3 -13.57 -10.82 -39.04
C ALA A 3 -12.76 -11.51 -37.94
N LEU A 4 -11.46 -11.25 -37.89
CA LEU A 4 -10.59 -11.67 -36.80
C LEU A 4 -10.93 -10.82 -35.56
N LEU A 5 -11.69 -11.40 -34.62
CA LEU A 5 -11.92 -10.78 -33.32
C LEU A 5 -10.59 -10.83 -32.58
N MET A 6 -9.89 -9.69 -32.53
CA MET A 6 -8.78 -9.53 -31.58
C MET A 6 -9.39 -9.42 -30.18
N LEU A 7 -9.34 -10.49 -29.41
CA LEU A 7 -9.52 -10.46 -27.98
C LEU A 7 -8.34 -9.64 -27.41
N ALA A 8 -8.61 -8.42 -26.98
CA ALA A 8 -7.66 -7.67 -26.18
C ALA A 8 -7.49 -8.42 -24.85
N GLU A 9 -6.33 -9.04 -24.64
CA GLU A 9 -5.98 -9.59 -23.34
C GLU A 9 -5.99 -8.47 -22.31
N ALA A 10 -6.82 -8.60 -21.25
CA ALA A 10 -6.83 -7.67 -20.16
C ALA A 10 -5.45 -7.67 -19.51
N THR A 11 -4.77 -6.51 -19.48
CA THR A 11 -3.46 -6.36 -18.84
C THR A 11 -3.62 -6.58 -17.33
N VAL A 12 -2.94 -7.59 -16.78
CA VAL A 12 -2.95 -7.90 -15.35
C VAL A 12 -2.17 -6.81 -14.61
N MET A 13 -2.78 -6.22 -13.57
CA MET A 13 -2.11 -5.22 -12.74
C MET A 13 -0.87 -5.81 -12.05
N PRO A 14 0.29 -5.13 -12.09
CA PRO A 14 1.50 -5.65 -11.43
C PRO A 14 1.37 -5.58 -9.91
N MET A 15 1.98 -6.53 -9.21
CA MET A 15 2.20 -6.44 -7.77
C MET A 15 3.05 -5.22 -7.46
N PRO A 16 2.78 -4.50 -6.37
CA PRO A 16 3.55 -3.31 -6.01
C PRO A 16 4.91 -3.67 -5.38
N ALA A 17 5.77 -4.34 -6.13
CA ALA A 17 7.07 -4.81 -5.67
C ALA A 17 7.98 -3.68 -5.15
N PHE A 18 7.74 -2.44 -5.58
CA PHE A 18 8.45 -1.26 -5.10
C PHE A 18 8.22 -0.95 -3.61
N LEU A 19 7.16 -1.51 -2.99
CA LEU A 19 6.93 -1.37 -1.54
C LEU A 19 7.94 -2.16 -0.70
N SER A 20 8.57 -3.20 -1.24
CA SER A 20 9.48 -4.08 -0.52
C SER A 20 10.56 -3.32 0.25
N GLY A 21 10.79 -3.71 1.50
CA GLY A 21 11.73 -3.08 2.41
C GLY A 21 11.06 -2.27 3.52
N CYS A 22 11.84 -1.47 4.21
CA CYS A 22 11.35 -0.62 5.30
C CYS A 22 11.49 0.86 4.96
N TRP A 23 10.52 1.62 5.38
CA TRP A 23 10.32 3.02 5.06
C TRP A 23 9.99 3.81 6.32
N GLU A 24 10.49 5.02 6.44
CA GLU A 24 10.25 5.85 7.61
C GLU A 24 10.11 7.32 7.24
N GLN A 25 9.20 8.02 7.92
CA GLN A 25 9.12 9.46 7.99
C GLN A 25 9.34 9.91 9.43
N ARG A 26 10.19 10.90 9.64
CA ARG A 26 10.38 11.56 10.93
C ARG A 26 10.07 13.04 10.82
N THR A 27 9.45 13.59 11.85
CA THR A 27 9.24 15.03 12.00
C THR A 27 10.27 15.63 12.96
N GLU A 28 10.48 16.93 12.88
CA GLU A 28 11.34 17.66 13.84
C GLU A 28 10.81 17.58 15.27
N ALA A 29 9.51 17.43 15.45
CA ALA A 29 8.87 17.25 16.77
C ALA A 29 9.08 15.84 17.37
N GLY A 30 9.82 14.96 16.68
CA GLY A 30 10.15 13.61 17.15
C GLY A 30 9.07 12.57 16.91
N GLN A 31 8.05 12.89 16.12
CA GLN A 31 7.09 11.91 15.64
C GLN A 31 7.73 11.09 14.51
N TRP A 32 7.39 9.82 14.43
CA TRP A 32 7.84 8.93 13.38
C TRP A 32 6.70 8.01 12.93
N THR A 33 6.74 7.67 11.68
CA THR A 33 5.85 6.67 11.06
C THR A 33 6.73 5.75 10.24
N GLU A 34 6.58 4.45 10.40
CA GLU A 34 7.32 3.46 9.64
C GLU A 34 6.40 2.42 9.03
N GLU A 35 6.85 1.86 7.92
CA GLU A 35 6.15 0.82 7.19
C GLU A 35 7.16 -0.14 6.58
N CYS A 36 6.98 -1.44 6.82
CA CYS A 36 7.85 -2.48 6.29
C CYS A 36 7.05 -3.50 5.50
N TRP A 37 7.59 -3.93 4.36
CA TRP A 37 6.95 -4.89 3.46
C TRP A 37 7.91 -6.00 3.07
N THR A 38 7.39 -7.23 3.00
CA THR A 38 8.12 -8.36 2.42
C THR A 38 8.25 -8.21 0.91
N ASP A 39 9.17 -8.95 0.31
CA ASP A 39 9.16 -9.17 -1.13
C ASP A 39 7.88 -9.89 -1.56
N THR A 40 7.50 -9.74 -2.83
CA THR A 40 6.41 -10.50 -3.42
C THR A 40 6.79 -11.98 -3.51
N ARG A 41 5.96 -12.85 -2.96
CA ARG A 41 6.11 -14.28 -3.10
C ARG A 41 4.74 -14.95 -3.16
N GLY A 42 4.51 -15.78 -4.19
CA GLY A 42 3.24 -16.48 -4.37
C GLY A 42 2.03 -15.56 -4.49
N GLY A 43 2.21 -14.35 -5.04
CA GLY A 43 1.15 -13.35 -5.17
C GLY A 43 0.76 -12.64 -3.87
N VAL A 44 1.63 -12.68 -2.85
CA VAL A 44 1.38 -12.06 -1.54
C VAL A 44 2.57 -11.20 -1.12
N MET A 45 2.29 -10.04 -0.55
CA MET A 45 3.21 -9.20 0.23
C MET A 45 2.60 -8.95 1.59
N ILE A 46 3.37 -9.07 2.64
CA ILE A 46 2.94 -8.81 4.02
C ILE A 46 3.62 -7.54 4.51
N GLY A 47 2.86 -6.65 5.12
CA GLY A 47 3.31 -5.39 5.65
C GLY A 47 2.99 -5.20 7.12
N SER A 48 3.70 -4.27 7.73
CA SER A 48 3.44 -3.77 9.07
C SER A 48 3.64 -2.27 9.11
N GLY A 49 2.80 -1.57 9.85
CA GLY A 49 2.91 -0.14 10.08
C GLY A 49 2.96 0.19 11.56
N ARG A 50 3.77 1.16 11.95
CA ARG A 50 3.79 1.72 13.31
C ARG A 50 3.96 3.22 13.25
N THR A 51 3.31 3.90 14.18
CA THR A 51 3.44 5.35 14.38
C THR A 51 3.70 5.63 15.85
N GLY A 52 4.54 6.58 16.14
CA GLY A 52 4.82 6.92 17.52
C GLY A 52 5.58 8.23 17.69
N LYS A 53 6.00 8.47 18.93
CA LYS A 53 6.80 9.61 19.30
C LYS A 53 7.90 9.20 20.27
N ALA A 54 9.12 9.64 20.01
CA ALA A 54 10.30 9.21 20.77
C ALA A 54 10.35 7.67 20.83
N GLY A 55 10.40 7.06 22.00
CA GLY A 55 10.43 5.61 22.19
C GLY A 55 9.06 4.93 22.33
N ASN A 56 7.96 5.65 22.14
CA ASN A 56 6.61 5.13 22.38
C ASN A 56 5.85 4.88 21.08
N VAL A 57 5.26 3.70 20.94
CA VAL A 57 4.33 3.36 19.85
C VAL A 57 2.93 3.84 20.24
N GLU A 58 2.31 4.63 19.38
CA GLU A 58 0.95 5.15 19.56
C GLU A 58 -0.08 4.39 18.72
N HIS A 59 0.34 3.88 17.55
CA HIS A 59 -0.49 3.10 16.64
C HIS A 59 0.34 2.04 15.92
N TRP A 60 -0.31 0.91 15.58
CA TRP A 60 0.28 -0.14 14.76
C TRP A 60 -0.79 -0.86 13.94
N GLU A 61 -0.39 -1.49 12.85
CA GLU A 61 -1.30 -2.28 12.03
C GLU A 61 -0.60 -3.40 11.26
N TRP A 62 -1.38 -4.42 10.88
CA TRP A 62 -1.02 -5.42 9.90
C TRP A 62 -1.57 -5.06 8.55
N MET A 63 -0.81 -5.36 7.51
CA MET A 63 -1.23 -5.14 6.14
C MET A 63 -0.84 -6.34 5.27
N ARG A 64 -1.56 -6.54 4.18
CA ARG A 64 -1.11 -7.40 3.11
C ARG A 64 -1.67 -6.93 1.77
N VAL A 65 -0.94 -7.19 0.70
CA VAL A 65 -1.43 -7.11 -0.67
C VAL A 65 -1.40 -8.53 -1.22
N GLU A 66 -2.52 -8.98 -1.74
CA GLU A 66 -2.61 -10.30 -2.35
C GLU A 66 -3.32 -10.28 -3.69
N ARG A 67 -2.86 -11.17 -4.56
CA ARG A 67 -3.51 -11.45 -5.84
C ARG A 67 -4.44 -12.66 -5.66
N SER A 68 -5.70 -12.49 -6.01
CA SER A 68 -6.66 -13.60 -6.05
C SER A 68 -6.33 -14.56 -7.22
N THR A 69 -6.92 -15.75 -7.19
CA THR A 69 -6.82 -16.71 -8.31
C THR A 69 -7.37 -16.16 -9.62
N GLU A 70 -8.25 -15.16 -9.56
CA GLU A 70 -8.81 -14.45 -10.72
C GLU A 70 -7.94 -13.27 -11.19
N GLY A 71 -6.83 -12.99 -10.51
CA GLY A 71 -5.87 -11.96 -10.87
C GLY A 71 -6.13 -10.58 -10.26
N ALA A 72 -7.17 -10.40 -9.45
CA ALA A 72 -7.44 -9.14 -8.76
C ALA A 72 -6.45 -8.90 -7.62
N LEU A 73 -5.98 -7.66 -7.45
CA LEU A 73 -5.17 -7.24 -6.33
C LEU A 73 -6.05 -6.60 -5.26
N THR A 74 -5.83 -6.98 -4.00
CA THR A 74 -6.51 -6.42 -2.84
C THR A 74 -5.50 -6.07 -1.75
N PHE A 75 -5.61 -4.86 -1.22
CA PHE A 75 -4.94 -4.44 0.01
C PHE A 75 -5.86 -4.74 1.18
N PHE A 76 -5.33 -5.34 2.23
CA PHE A 76 -6.03 -5.57 3.50
C PHE A 76 -5.30 -4.83 4.60
N GLY A 77 -6.03 -4.02 5.36
CA GLY A 77 -5.55 -3.34 6.55
C GLY A 77 -6.22 -3.86 7.81
N SER A 78 -5.47 -4.03 8.87
CA SER A 78 -5.92 -4.53 10.18
C SER A 78 -5.34 -3.65 11.29
N PRO A 79 -5.95 -2.48 11.57
CA PRO A 79 -5.49 -1.57 12.61
C PRO A 79 -5.59 -2.23 13.99
N LYS A 80 -4.47 -2.27 14.73
CA LYS A 80 -4.37 -2.87 16.07
C LYS A 80 -4.92 -4.30 16.15
N GLY A 81 -4.79 -5.08 15.08
CA GLY A 81 -5.28 -6.45 15.02
C GLY A 81 -6.80 -6.60 14.84
N ALA A 82 -7.52 -5.51 14.51
CA ALA A 82 -8.94 -5.58 14.16
C ALA A 82 -9.17 -6.46 12.92
N PRO A 83 -10.39 -6.95 12.68
CA PRO A 83 -10.69 -7.68 11.45
C PRO A 83 -10.25 -6.92 10.21
N ALA A 84 -9.56 -7.60 9.29
CA ALA A 84 -9.00 -6.98 8.12
C ALA A 84 -10.09 -6.43 7.19
N VAL A 85 -9.86 -5.21 6.68
CA VAL A 85 -10.72 -4.55 5.71
C VAL A 85 -10.01 -4.54 4.36
N GLY A 86 -10.71 -5.00 3.31
CA GLY A 86 -10.18 -5.09 1.95
C GLY A 86 -10.46 -3.84 1.12
N PHE A 87 -9.47 -3.43 0.33
CA PHE A 87 -9.55 -2.35 -0.66
C PHE A 87 -9.06 -2.91 -2.00
N LYS A 88 -9.88 -2.81 -3.04
CA LYS A 88 -9.52 -3.36 -4.35
C LYS A 88 -8.67 -2.38 -5.15
N ALA A 89 -7.65 -2.89 -5.82
CA ALA A 89 -6.84 -2.10 -6.73
C ALA A 89 -7.68 -1.59 -7.91
N THR A 90 -7.61 -0.30 -8.17
CA THR A 90 -8.27 0.38 -9.29
C THR A 90 -7.27 0.81 -10.35
N GLU A 91 -6.04 1.10 -9.96
CA GLU A 91 -4.95 1.50 -10.84
C GLU A 91 -3.64 0.93 -10.30
N ALA A 92 -2.79 0.43 -11.18
CA ALA A 92 -1.43 0.01 -10.86
C ALA A 92 -0.54 0.09 -12.09
N ASP A 93 0.66 0.58 -11.87
CA ASP A 93 1.80 0.47 -12.78
C ASP A 93 3.04 0.07 -11.98
N GLY A 94 4.22 0.03 -12.58
CA GLY A 94 5.45 -0.36 -11.87
C GLY A 94 5.94 0.63 -10.80
N LYS A 95 5.28 1.79 -10.64
CA LYS A 95 5.70 2.90 -9.76
C LYS A 95 4.61 3.38 -8.82
N SER A 96 3.36 3.02 -9.07
CA SER A 96 2.22 3.44 -8.25
C SER A 96 1.15 2.38 -8.18
N ILE A 97 0.34 2.44 -7.13
CA ILE A 97 -0.85 1.62 -6.97
C ILE A 97 -1.90 2.37 -6.14
N THR A 98 -3.16 2.22 -6.52
CA THR A 98 -4.31 2.79 -5.80
C THR A 98 -5.32 1.69 -5.50
N PHE A 99 -5.75 1.65 -4.25
CA PHE A 99 -6.77 0.73 -3.75
C PHE A 99 -7.95 1.52 -3.21
N VAL A 100 -9.17 1.03 -3.41
CA VAL A 100 -10.41 1.71 -3.01
C VAL A 100 -11.40 0.74 -2.36
N ASN A 101 -12.02 1.22 -1.27
CA ASN A 101 -13.23 0.65 -0.68
C ASN A 101 -14.19 1.79 -0.32
N ALA A 102 -15.11 2.11 -1.22
CA ALA A 102 -16.06 3.21 -1.04
C ALA A 102 -17.12 2.93 0.05
N ALA A 103 -17.26 1.69 0.49
CA ALA A 103 -18.18 1.30 1.57
C ALA A 103 -17.57 1.43 2.97
N HIS A 104 -16.24 1.65 3.07
CA HIS A 104 -15.58 1.90 4.34
C HIS A 104 -15.79 3.35 4.78
N ASP A 105 -15.72 3.63 6.08
CA ASP A 105 -15.87 5.00 6.60
C ASP A 105 -14.71 5.88 6.14
N TYR A 106 -13.59 5.81 6.84
CA TYR A 106 -12.35 6.50 6.50
C TYR A 106 -11.17 5.64 6.97
N PRO A 107 -10.14 5.47 6.15
CA PRO A 107 -10.04 5.89 4.74
C PRO A 107 -10.86 5.00 3.78
N GLN A 108 -11.14 5.52 2.59
CA GLN A 108 -11.77 4.78 1.50
C GLN A 108 -10.79 4.49 0.36
N ARG A 109 -9.65 5.15 0.36
CA ARG A 109 -8.62 5.05 -0.67
C ARG A 109 -7.25 5.00 -0.03
N VAL A 110 -6.42 4.08 -0.51
CA VAL A 110 -5.01 3.94 -0.14
C VAL A 110 -4.18 4.01 -1.42
N ARG A 111 -3.19 4.88 -1.46
CA ARG A 111 -2.33 5.07 -2.63
C ARG A 111 -0.87 5.10 -2.24
N TYR A 112 -0.03 4.41 -3.01
CA TYR A 112 1.42 4.43 -2.91
C TYR A 112 2.04 4.85 -4.24
N VAL A 113 3.06 5.68 -4.18
CA VAL A 113 3.87 6.11 -5.33
C VAL A 113 5.33 6.09 -4.94
N VAL A 114 6.15 5.31 -5.65
CA VAL A 114 7.60 5.40 -5.49
C VAL A 114 8.12 6.62 -6.25
N THR A 115 9.01 7.37 -5.61
CA THR A 115 9.63 8.57 -6.17
C THR A 115 11.14 8.38 -6.28
N ASP A 116 11.84 9.33 -6.88
CA ASP A 116 13.30 9.30 -6.99
C ASP A 116 14.00 9.33 -5.63
N THR A 117 13.32 9.82 -4.59
CA THR A 117 13.89 10.03 -3.25
C THR A 117 13.27 9.13 -2.17
N GLY A 118 12.20 8.40 -2.46
CA GLY A 118 11.53 7.56 -1.46
C GLY A 118 10.19 7.01 -1.91
N LEU A 119 9.25 6.97 -1.00
CA LEU A 119 7.91 6.45 -1.20
C LEU A 119 6.89 7.42 -0.62
N ASP A 120 5.94 7.86 -1.43
CA ASP A 120 4.79 8.62 -0.95
C ASP A 120 3.61 7.68 -0.71
N ALA A 121 2.99 7.81 0.46
CA ALA A 121 1.75 7.15 0.82
C ALA A 121 0.66 8.18 1.09
N GLU A 122 -0.55 7.87 0.67
CA GLU A 122 -1.71 8.72 0.87
C GLU A 122 -2.93 7.87 1.20
N VAL A 123 -3.69 8.30 2.20
CA VAL A 123 -5.05 7.81 2.43
C VAL A 123 -6.02 8.97 2.29
N SER A 124 -7.24 8.69 1.83
CA SER A 124 -8.24 9.72 1.58
C SER A 124 -9.65 9.12 1.51
N LEU A 125 -10.67 9.97 1.29
CA LEU A 125 -11.95 9.51 0.77
C LEU A 125 -11.77 9.02 -0.69
N ALA A 126 -12.76 8.29 -1.20
CA ALA A 126 -12.69 7.69 -2.53
C ALA A 126 -12.45 8.71 -3.66
N ASP A 127 -12.95 9.92 -3.51
CA ASP A 127 -12.78 11.03 -4.46
C ASP A 127 -11.44 11.78 -4.31
N GLY A 128 -10.59 11.36 -3.37
CA GLY A 128 -9.30 11.99 -3.07
C GLY A 128 -9.37 13.16 -2.09
N SER A 129 -10.56 13.52 -1.59
CA SER A 129 -10.72 14.54 -0.56
C SER A 129 -10.27 14.04 0.81
N LYS A 130 -10.03 14.96 1.74
CA LYS A 130 -9.52 14.71 3.10
C LYS A 130 -8.25 13.84 3.10
N PRO A 131 -7.22 14.18 2.32
CA PRO A 131 -6.01 13.37 2.26
C PRO A 131 -5.18 13.49 3.53
N GLU A 132 -4.59 12.37 3.93
CA GLU A 132 -3.45 12.31 4.85
C GLU A 132 -2.28 11.71 4.07
N ARG A 133 -1.09 12.32 4.18
CA ARG A 133 0.07 11.98 3.37
C ARG A 133 1.31 11.75 4.21
N TRP A 134 2.13 10.80 3.75
CA TRP A 134 3.46 10.52 4.28
C TRP A 134 4.46 10.53 3.14
N SER A 135 5.61 11.14 3.38
CA SER A 135 6.77 11.06 2.49
C SER A 135 7.86 10.29 3.20
N TYR A 136 7.97 9.03 2.83
CA TYR A 136 8.91 8.09 3.44
C TYR A 136 10.26 8.12 2.75
N LYS A 137 11.28 7.82 3.52
CA LYS A 137 12.61 7.45 3.03
C LYS A 137 12.88 5.99 3.38
N ARG A 138 13.61 5.31 2.52
CA ARG A 138 14.04 3.95 2.80
C ARG A 138 14.99 3.94 3.99
N THR A 139 14.71 3.06 4.96
CA THR A 139 15.62 2.82 6.07
C THR A 139 16.59 1.71 5.72
N ALA A 140 17.81 1.73 6.34
CA ALA A 140 18.63 0.55 6.38
C ALA A 140 17.86 -0.52 7.16
N GLY A 141 17.51 -1.64 6.53
CA GLY A 141 16.86 -2.75 7.19
C GLY A 141 17.66 -3.17 8.43
N ALA A 142 16.97 -3.82 9.39
CA ALA A 142 17.67 -4.37 10.56
C ALA A 142 18.89 -5.16 10.09
N ALA A 143 20.05 -4.83 10.66
CA ALA A 143 21.29 -5.58 10.38
C ALA A 143 21.03 -7.06 10.68
N LYS A 144 21.30 -7.93 9.67
CA LYS A 144 21.22 -9.37 9.82
C LYS A 144 22.34 -9.86 10.74
#